data_1545b6c61fe15ae3f3afdb2239d6c69c
#
_entry.id   1545b6c61fe15ae3f3afdb2239d6c69c
#
_cell.length_a   1.000
_cell.length_b   1.000
_cell.length_c   1.000
_cell.angle_alpha   90.00
_cell.angle_beta   90.00
_cell.angle_gamma   90.00
#
_symmetry.space_group_name_H-M   'P 1'
#
loop_
_entity.id
_entity.type
_entity.pdbx_description
1 polymer ?
#
loop_
_entity_poly.entity_id
_entity_poly.type
_entity_poly.pdbx_seq_one_letter_code
_entity_poly.pdbx_strand_id
1 'polypeptide(L)'
;MLMMESDKSLVEYRQYDDTFTPKWAAETFLNEVVFEAEKTFGENTVEQLVVGAPDVWFHNFETLSGRAMVRDICNSIDTVQNVKIVSEPVLASAYFAYNFQKATGQPFDGAILIIDYGGGTLDLSLTEIRKGRNSAYEIKMLESNGAGENTDKHIGNAGIVYMETLLADLIRKELPEEEAEKLIGTSTFYAGVNELEKILKQGHKAGEIEDTFEMMGIDDLDSLEDCVLEETVQCGGEDFEISYADLVRTYNNVIRPVFDEKMDEMIQWAKKDHGIDVSKIKDGNLKIALVGGFGNFYLVREQMHEKFGFSDSDDREKGIIHNEQDRERAISYGAALIASGVFETCKTAPYSIGIRSAINGQLKTEYMIHYLEEIEMNQPYYITDDNGDNKVLCLASNWAEEFVIDYGRGNGEAIRFKAKKKFKEKLANLVKNDLKTCCFGVSFGESDILKIHIREYDCVQGEFAESDTVEEIGKFEDVFEKITR
;
A
#
# COMPACT_ATOMS: atom_id res chain seq x y z
N MET A 1 10.72 7.24 -0.35
CA MET A 1 11.80 7.91 -1.10
C MET A 1 11.36 8.32 -2.52
N LEU A 2 10.88 7.44 -3.38
CA LEU A 2 10.39 7.79 -4.75
C LEU A 2 9.16 8.70 -4.77
N MET A 3 8.41 8.74 -3.70
CA MET A 3 7.22 9.57 -3.57
C MET A 3 7.50 11.00 -3.13
N MET A 4 8.66 11.23 -2.54
CA MET A 4 9.16 12.57 -2.32
C MET A 4 9.64 13.09 -3.66
N GLU A 5 9.36 14.34 -3.97
CA GLU A 5 9.66 15.00 -5.23
C GLU A 5 10.93 14.45 -5.92
N SER A 6 10.73 13.73 -7.02
CA SER A 6 11.78 12.99 -7.73
C SER A 6 12.96 13.87 -8.18
N ASP A 7 12.79 15.16 -8.17
CA ASP A 7 13.78 16.14 -8.59
C ASP A 7 14.59 16.71 -7.41
N LYS A 8 14.22 16.40 -6.16
CA LYS A 8 15.04 16.77 -5.01
C LYS A 8 16.19 15.81 -4.86
N SER A 9 17.37 16.36 -4.70
CA SER A 9 18.57 15.59 -4.45
C SER A 9 18.50 14.90 -3.08
N LEU A 10 19.12 13.73 -2.96
CA LEU A 10 19.27 13.02 -1.69
C LEU A 10 20.06 13.81 -0.64
N VAL A 11 20.73 14.90 -1.04
CA VAL A 11 21.41 15.86 -0.15
C VAL A 11 20.46 16.42 0.91
N GLU A 12 19.23 16.77 0.54
CA GLU A 12 18.23 17.31 1.49
C GLU A 12 17.85 16.30 2.59
N TYR A 13 18.09 15.02 2.34
CA TYR A 13 17.73 13.97 3.28
C TYR A 13 18.91 13.35 4.01
N ARG A 14 20.08 13.21 3.37
CA ARG A 14 21.22 12.48 3.95
C ARG A 14 22.60 13.03 3.50
N GLN A 15 22.68 14.26 3.07
CA GLN A 15 23.94 14.92 2.64
C GLN A 15 24.68 14.19 1.49
N TYR A 16 23.96 13.60 0.54
CA TYR A 16 24.54 13.11 -0.70
C TYR A 16 24.72 14.24 -1.72
N ASP A 17 25.55 14.00 -2.75
CA ASP A 17 25.76 14.93 -3.86
C ASP A 17 24.46 15.25 -4.62
N ASP A 18 24.29 16.48 -5.10
CA ASP A 18 23.11 16.95 -5.84
C ASP A 18 22.76 16.14 -7.09
N THR A 19 23.71 15.34 -7.59
CA THR A 19 23.49 14.46 -8.74
C THR A 19 22.69 13.19 -8.39
N PHE A 20 22.64 12.82 -7.11
CA PHE A 20 21.93 11.61 -6.64
C PHE A 20 20.49 11.94 -6.26
N THR A 21 19.55 11.53 -7.10
CA THR A 21 18.12 11.66 -6.81
C THR A 21 17.51 10.29 -6.45
N PRO A 22 16.36 10.26 -5.76
CA PRO A 22 15.61 9.01 -5.55
C PRO A 22 15.31 8.25 -6.85
N LYS A 23 14.94 8.99 -7.89
CA LYS A 23 14.70 8.41 -9.22
C LYS A 23 15.96 7.74 -9.77
N TRP A 24 17.10 8.46 -9.78
CA TRP A 24 18.38 7.90 -10.23
C TRP A 24 18.75 6.61 -9.46
N ALA A 25 18.55 6.61 -8.13
CA ALA A 25 18.85 5.45 -7.32
C ALA A 25 17.98 4.23 -7.71
N ALA A 26 16.69 4.45 -7.96
CA ALA A 26 15.78 3.41 -8.39
C ALA A 26 16.09 2.92 -9.81
N GLU A 27 16.38 3.82 -10.75
CA GLU A 27 16.80 3.49 -12.11
C GLU A 27 18.07 2.62 -12.10
N THR A 28 19.08 3.04 -11.33
CA THR A 28 20.34 2.31 -11.22
C THR A 28 20.12 0.92 -10.64
N PHE A 29 19.36 0.82 -9.56
CA PHE A 29 19.09 -0.47 -8.90
C PHE A 29 18.31 -1.43 -9.81
N LEU A 30 17.23 -0.97 -10.45
CA LEU A 30 16.40 -1.81 -11.30
C LEU A 30 17.14 -2.28 -12.55
N ASN A 31 17.93 -1.39 -13.17
CA ASN A 31 18.78 -1.78 -14.30
C ASN A 31 19.81 -2.86 -13.90
N GLU A 32 20.44 -2.72 -12.74
CA GLU A 32 21.43 -3.71 -12.26
C GLU A 32 20.76 -5.06 -11.96
N VAL A 33 19.57 -5.06 -11.33
CA VAL A 33 18.82 -6.29 -11.06
C VAL A 33 18.46 -7.02 -12.36
N VAL A 34 17.98 -6.30 -13.38
CA VAL A 34 17.63 -6.88 -14.67
C VAL A 34 18.91 -7.41 -15.37
N PHE A 35 19.98 -6.63 -15.39
CA PHE A 35 21.26 -7.04 -15.97
C PHE A 35 21.84 -8.32 -15.32
N GLU A 36 21.85 -8.42 -14.00
CA GLU A 36 22.32 -9.61 -13.31
C GLU A 36 21.40 -10.84 -13.56
N ALA A 37 20.09 -10.62 -13.71
CA ALA A 37 19.18 -11.68 -14.10
C ALA A 37 19.49 -12.21 -15.52
N GLU A 38 19.64 -11.33 -16.49
CA GLU A 38 19.99 -11.67 -17.88
C GLU A 38 21.31 -12.46 -17.93
N LYS A 39 22.32 -11.97 -17.24
CA LYS A 39 23.62 -12.64 -17.13
C LYS A 39 23.52 -14.03 -16.49
N THR A 40 22.71 -14.17 -15.45
CA THR A 40 22.51 -15.43 -14.73
C THR A 40 21.80 -16.48 -15.59
N PHE A 41 20.78 -16.07 -16.35
CA PHE A 41 19.99 -16.98 -17.17
C PHE A 41 20.50 -17.09 -18.62
N GLY A 42 21.44 -16.25 -19.02
CA GLY A 42 22.00 -16.25 -20.40
C GLY A 42 21.01 -15.74 -21.44
N GLU A 43 19.99 -15.02 -21.04
CA GLU A 43 18.97 -14.43 -21.89
C GLU A 43 19.24 -12.93 -22.06
N ASN A 44 18.84 -12.39 -23.21
CA ASN A 44 19.00 -10.96 -23.50
C ASN A 44 17.67 -10.20 -23.44
N THR A 45 16.60 -10.85 -23.01
CA THR A 45 15.27 -10.26 -22.90
C THR A 45 14.55 -10.78 -21.68
N VAL A 46 13.85 -9.89 -21.01
CA VAL A 46 12.92 -10.21 -19.94
C VAL A 46 11.50 -10.08 -20.49
N GLU A 47 10.81 -11.19 -20.67
CA GLU A 47 9.46 -11.19 -21.25
C GLU A 47 8.47 -10.45 -20.35
N GLN A 48 8.58 -10.66 -19.04
CA GLN A 48 7.73 -9.99 -18.06
C GLN A 48 8.50 -9.66 -16.78
N LEU A 49 8.48 -8.37 -16.42
CA LEU A 49 8.97 -7.87 -15.14
C LEU A 49 7.78 -7.54 -14.25
N VAL A 50 7.67 -8.22 -13.12
CA VAL A 50 6.66 -7.91 -12.08
C VAL A 50 7.38 -7.24 -10.91
N VAL A 51 6.92 -6.04 -10.57
CA VAL A 51 7.48 -5.24 -9.47
C VAL A 51 6.42 -5.04 -8.40
N GLY A 52 6.78 -5.33 -7.15
CA GLY A 52 5.97 -4.99 -5.99
C GLY A 52 6.01 -3.49 -5.72
N ALA A 53 4.88 -2.94 -5.30
CA ALA A 53 4.79 -1.59 -4.79
C ALA A 53 3.88 -1.57 -3.55
N PRO A 54 4.15 -0.69 -2.56
CA PRO A 54 3.31 -0.55 -1.40
C PRO A 54 1.85 -0.33 -1.77
N ASP A 55 0.94 -0.95 -1.05
CA ASP A 55 -0.48 -0.91 -1.39
C ASP A 55 -1.04 0.52 -1.38
N VAL A 56 -0.56 1.35 -0.48
CA VAL A 56 -0.91 2.78 -0.40
C VAL A 56 -0.68 3.53 -1.72
N TRP A 57 0.25 3.09 -2.56
CA TRP A 57 0.51 3.69 -3.89
C TRP A 57 -0.59 3.41 -4.91
N PHE A 58 -1.49 2.50 -4.63
CA PHE A 58 -2.63 2.18 -5.50
C PHE A 58 -3.87 3.00 -5.14
N HIS A 59 -3.96 3.48 -3.90
CA HIS A 59 -5.19 4.03 -3.34
C HIS A 59 -5.05 5.46 -2.84
N ASN A 60 -3.84 5.96 -2.62
CA ASN A 60 -3.62 7.32 -2.19
C ASN A 60 -3.22 8.20 -3.38
N PHE A 61 -4.01 9.24 -3.64
CA PHE A 61 -3.74 10.18 -4.73
C PHE A 61 -2.35 10.81 -4.64
N GLU A 62 -1.90 11.16 -3.44
CA GLU A 62 -0.61 11.81 -3.21
C GLU A 62 0.56 10.88 -3.55
N THR A 63 0.34 9.57 -3.60
CA THR A 63 1.35 8.54 -3.81
C THR A 63 1.28 7.83 -5.17
N LEU A 64 0.24 8.11 -5.97
CA LEU A 64 0.09 7.54 -7.33
C LEU A 64 1.28 7.86 -8.25
N SER A 65 1.95 9.00 -8.03
CA SER A 65 3.14 9.38 -8.79
C SER A 65 4.30 8.40 -8.61
N GLY A 66 4.47 7.81 -7.43
CA GLY A 66 5.50 6.80 -7.15
C GLY A 66 5.34 5.55 -8.03
N ARG A 67 4.11 5.02 -8.10
CA ARG A 67 3.79 3.87 -8.96
C ARG A 67 4.03 4.17 -10.44
N ALA A 68 3.56 5.31 -10.93
CA ALA A 68 3.78 5.74 -12.29
C ALA A 68 5.28 5.88 -12.62
N MET A 69 6.05 6.45 -11.70
CA MET A 69 7.50 6.60 -11.86
C MET A 69 8.21 5.25 -11.93
N VAL A 70 7.91 4.30 -11.05
CA VAL A 70 8.49 2.95 -11.10
C VAL A 70 8.15 2.27 -12.42
N ARG A 71 6.92 2.40 -12.89
CA ARG A 71 6.51 1.89 -14.21
C ARG A 71 7.31 2.52 -15.35
N ASP A 72 7.46 3.84 -15.34
CA ASP A 72 8.21 4.55 -16.36
C ASP A 72 9.69 4.13 -16.39
N ILE A 73 10.30 3.96 -15.20
CA ILE A 73 11.66 3.44 -15.04
C ILE A 73 11.76 2.03 -15.65
N CYS A 74 10.89 1.12 -15.27
CA CYS A 74 10.92 -0.25 -15.77
C CYS A 74 10.69 -0.35 -17.27
N ASN A 75 9.79 0.47 -17.82
CA ASN A 75 9.53 0.54 -19.25
C ASN A 75 10.71 1.17 -20.03
N SER A 76 11.60 1.90 -19.39
CA SER A 76 12.80 2.46 -20.02
C SER A 76 13.96 1.45 -20.16
N ILE A 77 13.83 0.27 -19.58
CA ILE A 77 14.83 -0.80 -19.67
C ILE A 77 14.61 -1.54 -21.01
N ASP A 78 15.51 -1.35 -21.95
CA ASP A 78 15.37 -1.81 -23.36
C ASP A 78 15.11 -3.32 -23.50
N THR A 79 15.58 -4.13 -22.56
CA THR A 79 15.47 -5.59 -22.58
C THR A 79 14.16 -6.12 -21.98
N VAL A 80 13.39 -5.27 -21.29
CA VAL A 80 12.11 -5.62 -20.68
C VAL A 80 10.97 -5.40 -21.67
N GLN A 81 10.21 -6.46 -21.96
CA GLN A 81 9.09 -6.39 -22.91
C GLN A 81 7.78 -5.94 -22.28
N ASN A 82 7.46 -6.48 -21.09
CA ASN A 82 6.22 -6.15 -20.37
C ASN A 82 6.51 -5.84 -18.92
N VAL A 83 5.87 -4.80 -18.39
CA VAL A 83 5.98 -4.40 -16.98
C VAL A 83 4.61 -4.50 -16.32
N LYS A 84 4.56 -5.15 -15.16
CA LYS A 84 3.38 -5.19 -14.30
C LYS A 84 3.76 -4.70 -12.90
N ILE A 85 3.09 -3.67 -12.41
CA ILE A 85 3.23 -3.22 -11.03
C ILE A 85 2.06 -3.84 -10.24
N VAL A 86 2.38 -4.52 -9.15
CA VAL A 86 1.41 -5.24 -8.32
C VAL A 86 1.60 -4.83 -6.87
N SER A 87 0.50 -4.70 -6.13
CA SER A 87 0.53 -4.42 -4.69
C SER A 87 1.27 -5.52 -3.93
N GLU A 88 2.15 -5.15 -3.02
CA GLU A 88 2.98 -6.08 -2.23
C GLU A 88 2.15 -7.12 -1.48
N PRO A 89 1.02 -6.78 -0.81
CA PRO A 89 0.18 -7.78 -0.16
C PRO A 89 -0.42 -8.82 -1.12
N VAL A 90 -0.74 -8.44 -2.35
CA VAL A 90 -1.22 -9.39 -3.37
C VAL A 90 -0.12 -10.38 -3.75
N LEU A 91 1.12 -9.90 -3.85
CA LEU A 91 2.28 -10.77 -4.08
C LEU A 91 2.52 -11.71 -2.91
N ALA A 92 2.46 -11.20 -1.68
CA ALA A 92 2.56 -12.02 -0.47
C ALA A 92 1.48 -13.11 -0.42
N SER A 93 0.25 -12.76 -0.82
CA SER A 93 -0.87 -13.72 -0.89
C SER A 93 -0.62 -14.85 -1.90
N ALA A 94 -0.05 -14.53 -3.06
CA ALA A 94 0.33 -15.53 -4.06
C ALA A 94 1.36 -16.53 -3.48
N TYR A 95 2.37 -16.00 -2.80
CA TYR A 95 3.39 -16.82 -2.16
C TYR A 95 2.84 -17.71 -1.05
N PHE A 96 1.99 -17.15 -0.18
CA PHE A 96 1.32 -17.91 0.86
C PHE A 96 0.48 -19.06 0.29
N ALA A 97 -0.37 -18.79 -0.69
CA ALA A 97 -1.23 -19.79 -1.30
C ALA A 97 -0.43 -20.91 -1.96
N TYR A 98 0.66 -20.56 -2.62
CA TYR A 98 1.58 -21.54 -3.21
C TYR A 98 2.22 -22.44 -2.15
N ASN A 99 2.72 -21.87 -1.06
CA ASN A 99 3.33 -22.62 0.03
C ASN A 99 2.31 -23.51 0.74
N PHE A 100 1.09 -23.00 0.95
CA PHE A 100 0.00 -23.80 1.51
C PHE A 100 -0.30 -25.02 0.64
N GLN A 101 -0.42 -24.82 -0.67
CA GLN A 101 -0.64 -25.93 -1.61
C GLN A 101 0.53 -26.93 -1.60
N LYS A 102 1.76 -26.44 -1.54
CA LYS A 102 2.96 -27.27 -1.48
C LYS A 102 3.02 -28.09 -0.20
N ALA A 103 2.61 -27.53 0.93
CA ALA A 103 2.63 -28.20 2.23
C ALA A 103 1.48 -29.17 2.43
N THR A 104 0.28 -28.85 1.92
CA THR A 104 -0.95 -29.62 2.16
C THR A 104 -1.36 -30.53 1.00
N GLY A 105 -0.83 -30.28 -0.19
CA GLY A 105 -1.28 -30.92 -1.44
C GLY A 105 -2.64 -30.40 -1.93
N GLN A 106 -3.24 -29.43 -1.24
CA GLN A 106 -4.54 -28.84 -1.59
C GLN A 106 -4.36 -27.36 -1.89
N PRO A 107 -5.01 -26.82 -2.94
CA PRO A 107 -5.00 -25.41 -3.19
C PRO A 107 -5.66 -24.65 -2.03
N PHE A 108 -5.18 -23.45 -1.75
CA PHE A 108 -5.83 -22.55 -0.82
C PHE A 108 -7.02 -21.86 -1.51
N ASP A 109 -8.18 -21.88 -0.87
CA ASP A 109 -9.40 -21.20 -1.32
C ASP A 109 -10.02 -20.52 -0.09
N GLY A 110 -9.95 -19.20 -0.03
CA GLY A 110 -10.40 -18.43 1.13
C GLY A 110 -9.75 -17.05 1.24
N ALA A 111 -9.85 -16.46 2.42
CA ALA A 111 -9.31 -15.13 2.70
C ALA A 111 -7.96 -15.19 3.43
N ILE A 112 -7.10 -14.23 3.12
CA ILE A 112 -5.83 -14.04 3.82
C ILE A 112 -5.76 -12.59 4.28
N LEU A 113 -5.53 -12.38 5.57
CA LEU A 113 -5.13 -11.10 6.11
C LEU A 113 -3.60 -11.02 6.05
N ILE A 114 -3.10 -10.20 5.15
CA ILE A 114 -1.67 -9.90 5.05
C ILE A 114 -1.35 -8.72 5.95
N ILE A 115 -0.31 -8.87 6.75
CA ILE A 115 0.29 -7.83 7.57
C ILE A 115 1.71 -7.68 7.07
N ASP A 116 1.95 -6.70 6.22
CA ASP A 116 3.28 -6.37 5.71
C ASP A 116 3.86 -5.25 6.55
N TYR A 117 4.82 -5.60 7.40
CA TYR A 117 5.48 -4.67 8.28
C TYR A 117 6.94 -4.49 7.86
N GLY A 118 7.13 -3.53 6.97
CA GLY A 118 8.44 -3.19 6.40
C GLY A 118 9.24 -2.19 7.22
N GLY A 119 10.31 -1.68 6.60
CA GLY A 119 11.11 -0.59 7.16
C GLY A 119 10.44 0.77 7.05
N GLY A 120 9.60 0.99 6.04
CA GLY A 120 8.97 2.27 5.70
C GLY A 120 7.46 2.35 5.93
N THR A 121 6.76 1.22 5.83
CA THR A 121 5.29 1.15 5.87
C THR A 121 4.78 -0.02 6.70
N LEU A 122 3.57 0.13 7.23
CA LEU A 122 2.70 -0.95 7.66
C LEU A 122 1.57 -1.04 6.63
N ASP A 123 1.49 -2.13 5.91
CA ASP A 123 0.39 -2.40 4.98
C ASP A 123 -0.44 -3.58 5.49
N LEU A 124 -1.74 -3.33 5.70
CA LEU A 124 -2.73 -4.31 6.10
C LEU A 124 -3.66 -4.56 4.93
N SER A 125 -3.78 -5.80 4.50
CA SER A 125 -4.62 -6.10 3.35
C SER A 125 -5.36 -7.41 3.53
N LEU A 126 -6.66 -7.38 3.27
CA LEU A 126 -7.48 -8.57 3.20
C LEU A 126 -7.62 -8.96 1.73
N THR A 127 -7.17 -10.15 1.39
CA THR A 127 -7.25 -10.70 0.05
C THR A 127 -8.10 -11.97 0.04
N GLU A 128 -8.75 -12.23 -1.08
CA GLU A 128 -9.45 -13.48 -1.36
C GLU A 128 -8.70 -14.23 -2.47
N ILE A 129 -8.45 -15.51 -2.24
CA ILE A 129 -7.94 -16.42 -3.26
C ILE A 129 -9.05 -17.34 -3.66
N ARG A 130 -9.35 -17.37 -4.94
CA ARG A 130 -10.43 -18.17 -5.50
C ARG A 130 -10.01 -18.82 -6.83
N LYS A 131 -10.71 -19.84 -7.22
CA LYS A 131 -10.50 -20.46 -8.53
C LYS A 131 -11.02 -19.54 -9.63
N GLY A 132 -10.13 -19.09 -10.51
CA GLY A 132 -10.46 -18.24 -11.63
C GLY A 132 -11.14 -18.96 -12.79
N ARG A 133 -11.58 -18.20 -13.79
CA ARG A 133 -12.30 -18.74 -14.97
C ARG A 133 -11.43 -19.67 -15.83
N ASN A 134 -10.12 -19.43 -15.89
CA ASN A 134 -9.15 -20.14 -16.73
C ASN A 134 -8.39 -21.27 -16.04
N SER A 135 -8.90 -21.78 -14.91
CA SER A 135 -8.24 -22.77 -14.05
C SER A 135 -7.01 -22.27 -13.28
N ALA A 136 -6.55 -21.06 -13.51
CA ALA A 136 -5.60 -20.36 -12.64
C ALA A 136 -6.31 -19.91 -11.36
N TYR A 137 -5.54 -19.71 -10.30
CA TYR A 137 -6.07 -19.08 -9.09
C TYR A 137 -5.97 -17.57 -9.21
N GLU A 138 -7.08 -16.91 -8.91
CA GLU A 138 -7.18 -15.45 -8.90
C GLU A 138 -7.03 -14.92 -7.48
N ILE A 139 -6.31 -13.83 -7.33
CA ILE A 139 -6.17 -13.09 -6.09
C ILE A 139 -6.90 -11.76 -6.24
N LYS A 140 -7.86 -11.54 -5.38
CA LYS A 140 -8.65 -10.32 -5.29
C LYS A 140 -8.34 -9.57 -4.01
N MET A 141 -8.03 -8.27 -4.09
CA MET A 141 -8.01 -7.39 -2.94
C MET A 141 -9.44 -7.13 -2.49
N LEU A 142 -9.75 -7.39 -1.23
CA LEU A 142 -11.05 -7.12 -0.63
C LEU A 142 -11.03 -5.83 0.17
N GLU A 143 -9.94 -5.58 0.93
CA GLU A 143 -9.79 -4.41 1.77
C GLU A 143 -8.32 -4.08 1.98
N SER A 144 -8.01 -2.81 2.19
CA SER A 144 -6.67 -2.32 2.44
C SER A 144 -6.66 -1.20 3.47
N ASN A 145 -5.69 -1.22 4.34
CA ASN A 145 -5.41 -0.19 5.33
C ASN A 145 -3.90 -0.10 5.54
N GLY A 146 -3.43 0.92 6.22
CA GLY A 146 -2.00 1.02 6.49
C GLY A 146 -1.58 2.33 7.12
N ALA A 147 -0.29 2.40 7.43
CA ALA A 147 0.38 3.59 7.93
C ALA A 147 1.81 3.62 7.42
N GLY A 148 2.40 4.80 7.25
CA GLY A 148 3.80 4.90 6.83
C GLY A 148 4.11 6.15 6.05
N GLU A 149 3.10 6.92 5.65
CA GLU A 149 3.29 8.15 4.95
C GLU A 149 2.42 9.26 5.52
N ASN A 150 2.99 10.01 6.42
CA ASN A 150 2.44 11.32 6.71
C ASN A 150 3.58 12.33 6.71
N THR A 151 3.70 13.04 5.62
CA THR A 151 4.70 14.06 5.40
C THR A 151 4.59 15.24 6.37
N ASP A 152 3.41 15.46 6.97
CA ASP A 152 3.20 16.65 7.82
C ASP A 152 3.49 16.43 9.29
N LYS A 153 3.61 15.19 9.78
CA LYS A 153 3.78 14.90 11.21
C LYS A 153 4.86 13.90 11.58
N HIS A 154 5.64 13.38 10.65
CA HIS A 154 6.64 12.33 10.92
C HIS A 154 6.08 11.10 11.68
N ILE A 155 4.79 10.85 11.60
CA ILE A 155 4.18 9.67 12.15
C ILE A 155 4.31 8.56 11.11
N GLY A 156 5.54 8.24 10.80
CA GLY A 156 5.85 6.98 10.20
C GLY A 156 5.57 5.89 11.22
N ASN A 157 5.08 4.78 10.78
CA ASN A 157 4.82 3.65 11.65
C ASN A 157 5.44 2.41 11.04
N ALA A 158 6.75 2.43 11.03
CA ALA A 158 7.53 1.36 10.45
C ALA A 158 8.88 1.23 11.13
N GLY A 159 9.63 0.20 10.80
CA GLY A 159 10.88 -0.11 11.44
C GLY A 159 11.90 1.03 11.47
N ILE A 160 11.94 1.87 10.42
CA ILE A 160 12.86 3.02 10.39
C ILE A 160 12.52 4.06 11.46
N VAL A 161 11.23 4.35 11.66
CA VAL A 161 10.79 5.32 12.68
C VAL A 161 11.02 4.78 14.08
N TYR A 162 10.85 3.48 14.29
CA TYR A 162 11.22 2.82 15.53
C TYR A 162 12.71 3.02 15.83
N MET A 163 13.58 2.75 14.88
CA MET A 163 15.03 2.90 15.04
C MET A 163 15.45 4.35 15.26
N GLU A 164 14.89 5.28 14.49
CA GLU A 164 15.16 6.72 14.64
C GLU A 164 14.71 7.25 16.01
N THR A 165 13.54 6.83 16.47
CA THR A 165 13.03 7.24 17.80
C THR A 165 13.86 6.64 18.92
N LEU A 166 14.15 5.34 18.85
CA LEU A 166 14.96 4.67 19.85
C LEU A 166 16.32 5.34 20.01
N LEU A 167 17.04 5.57 18.89
CA LEU A 167 18.35 6.25 18.97
C LEU A 167 18.22 7.68 19.47
N ALA A 168 17.21 8.42 19.05
CA ALA A 168 16.99 9.78 19.53
C ALA A 168 16.72 9.83 21.06
N ASP A 169 15.95 8.87 21.56
CA ASP A 169 15.65 8.78 22.99
C ASP A 169 16.90 8.38 23.81
N LEU A 170 17.73 7.46 23.32
CA LEU A 170 19.02 7.13 23.91
C LEU A 170 19.95 8.35 23.98
N ILE A 171 20.06 9.09 22.88
CA ILE A 171 20.86 10.33 22.82
C ILE A 171 20.35 11.36 23.84
N ARG A 172 19.02 11.58 23.94
CA ARG A 172 18.42 12.52 24.90
C ARG A 172 18.57 12.07 26.35
N LYS A 173 18.65 10.77 26.61
CA LYS A 173 18.85 10.21 27.94
C LYS A 173 20.26 10.50 28.48
N GLU A 174 21.27 10.53 27.62
CA GLU A 174 22.67 10.62 28.01
C GLU A 174 23.33 11.98 27.76
N LEU A 175 22.88 12.72 26.73
CA LEU A 175 23.48 14.01 26.38
C LEU A 175 22.66 15.21 26.89
N PRO A 176 23.30 16.34 27.15
CA PRO A 176 22.59 17.61 27.38
C PRO A 176 21.69 17.96 26.19
N GLU A 177 20.52 18.52 26.46
CA GLU A 177 19.47 18.84 25.45
C GLU A 177 20.03 19.59 24.22
N GLU A 178 20.92 20.58 24.44
CA GLU A 178 21.50 21.36 23.34
C GLU A 178 22.42 20.51 22.43
N GLU A 179 23.13 19.54 22.99
CA GLU A 179 24.02 18.64 22.25
C GLU A 179 23.21 17.55 21.52
N ALA A 180 22.22 17.00 22.18
CA ALA A 180 21.29 16.02 21.63
C ALA A 180 20.58 16.57 20.38
N GLU A 181 19.97 17.75 20.47
CA GLU A 181 19.25 18.36 19.35
C GLU A 181 20.16 18.79 18.17
N LYS A 182 21.46 19.03 18.43
CA LYS A 182 22.43 19.27 17.35
C LYS A 182 22.83 17.97 16.61
N LEU A 183 22.76 16.83 17.28
CA LEU A 183 23.17 15.54 16.73
C LEU A 183 22.03 14.86 15.97
N ILE A 184 20.80 14.89 16.52
CA ILE A 184 19.63 14.25 15.96
C ILE A 184 19.31 14.85 14.57
N GLY A 185 19.03 13.98 13.61
CA GLY A 185 18.72 14.36 12.23
C GLY A 185 19.94 14.67 11.34
N THR A 186 21.16 14.56 11.86
CA THR A 186 22.39 14.70 11.07
C THR A 186 22.75 13.42 10.31
N SER A 187 23.69 13.52 9.37
CA SER A 187 24.24 12.32 8.70
C SER A 187 24.87 11.32 9.68
N THR A 188 25.48 11.82 10.76
CA THR A 188 26.06 10.98 11.83
C THR A 188 24.97 10.24 12.59
N PHE A 189 23.84 10.90 12.88
CA PHE A 189 22.68 10.26 13.48
C PHE A 189 22.15 9.11 12.61
N TYR A 190 21.97 9.36 11.30
CA TYR A 190 21.48 8.31 10.38
C TYR A 190 22.49 7.17 10.17
N ALA A 191 23.78 7.43 10.31
CA ALA A 191 24.79 6.36 10.38
C ALA A 191 24.60 5.49 11.64
N GLY A 192 24.36 6.14 12.79
CA GLY A 192 23.99 5.44 14.04
C GLY A 192 22.69 4.65 13.93
N VAL A 193 21.65 5.18 13.28
CA VAL A 193 20.40 4.42 13.00
C VAL A 193 20.68 3.15 12.19
N ASN A 194 21.51 3.21 11.16
CA ASN A 194 21.89 2.04 10.38
C ASN A 194 22.71 1.02 11.19
N GLU A 195 23.52 1.47 12.12
CA GLU A 195 24.26 0.58 13.04
C GLU A 195 23.31 -0.08 14.05
N LEU A 196 22.41 0.69 14.66
CA LEU A 196 21.38 0.18 15.55
C LEU A 196 20.51 -0.88 14.87
N GLU A 197 20.10 -0.65 13.62
CA GLU A 197 19.35 -1.66 12.84
C GLU A 197 20.14 -2.98 12.71
N LYS A 198 21.45 -2.92 12.46
CA LYS A 198 22.30 -4.11 12.37
C LYS A 198 22.38 -4.84 13.70
N ILE A 199 22.59 -4.11 14.80
CA ILE A 199 22.66 -4.67 16.15
C ILE A 199 21.35 -5.40 16.47
N LEU A 200 20.22 -4.75 16.30
CA LEU A 200 18.92 -5.35 16.60
C LEU A 200 18.60 -6.54 15.70
N LYS A 201 18.93 -6.48 14.40
CA LYS A 201 18.75 -7.61 13.50
C LYS A 201 19.63 -8.79 13.86
N GLN A 202 20.88 -8.55 14.26
CA GLN A 202 21.80 -9.60 14.66
C GLN A 202 21.33 -10.26 15.97
N GLY A 203 21.04 -9.50 16.99
CA GLY A 203 20.57 -10.01 18.28
C GLY A 203 19.24 -10.76 18.16
N HIS A 204 18.32 -10.24 17.33
CA HIS A 204 17.07 -10.91 17.03
C HIS A 204 17.28 -12.25 16.29
N LYS A 205 18.11 -12.27 15.24
CA LYS A 205 18.42 -13.49 14.48
C LYS A 205 19.17 -14.54 15.32
N ALA A 206 19.97 -14.11 16.26
CA ALA A 206 20.62 -15.00 17.22
C ALA A 206 19.67 -15.52 18.34
N GLY A 207 18.47 -14.95 18.42
CA GLY A 207 17.48 -15.27 19.46
C GLY A 207 17.74 -14.57 20.80
N GLU A 208 18.79 -13.76 20.93
CA GLU A 208 19.17 -13.09 22.16
C GLU A 208 18.04 -12.20 22.73
N ILE A 209 17.46 -11.37 21.86
CA ILE A 209 16.36 -10.47 22.25
C ILE A 209 15.13 -11.29 22.67
N GLU A 210 14.79 -12.31 21.89
CA GLU A 210 13.66 -13.20 22.11
C GLU A 210 13.80 -13.98 23.42
N ASP A 211 14.95 -14.68 23.58
CA ASP A 211 15.24 -15.46 24.78
C ASP A 211 15.17 -14.60 26.06
N THR A 212 15.65 -13.36 25.99
CA THR A 212 15.62 -12.44 27.14
C THR A 212 14.19 -12.01 27.48
N PHE A 213 13.39 -11.66 26.46
CA PHE A 213 11.98 -11.30 26.69
C PHE A 213 11.14 -12.48 27.17
N GLU A 214 11.39 -13.69 26.65
CA GLU A 214 10.73 -14.91 27.15
C GLU A 214 11.06 -15.21 28.60
N MET A 215 12.31 -14.98 29.01
CA MET A 215 12.78 -15.24 30.37
C MET A 215 12.26 -14.20 31.37
N MET A 216 12.23 -12.91 30.99
CA MET A 216 11.94 -11.81 31.91
C MET A 216 10.50 -11.29 31.80
N GLY A 217 9.85 -11.50 30.67
CA GLY A 217 8.59 -10.89 30.31
C GLY A 217 8.74 -9.43 29.86
N ILE A 218 7.82 -8.98 28.99
CA ILE A 218 7.87 -7.61 28.44
C ILE A 218 7.18 -6.56 29.34
N ASP A 219 6.46 -7.00 30.36
CA ASP A 219 5.67 -6.13 31.24
C ASP A 219 6.47 -5.61 32.45
N ASP A 220 7.56 -6.27 32.82
CA ASP A 220 8.42 -5.88 33.96
C ASP A 220 9.54 -4.94 33.51
N LEU A 221 9.17 -3.68 33.22
CA LEU A 221 10.13 -2.68 32.73
C LEU A 221 11.26 -2.38 33.72
N ASP A 222 11.03 -2.52 35.03
CA ASP A 222 12.07 -2.26 36.03
C ASP A 222 13.19 -3.31 35.94
N SER A 223 12.84 -4.58 35.78
CA SER A 223 13.81 -5.65 35.55
C SER A 223 14.51 -5.56 34.20
N LEU A 224 13.80 -5.09 33.16
CA LEU A 224 14.33 -4.89 31.81
C LEU A 224 15.27 -3.67 31.72
N GLU A 225 15.18 -2.69 32.63
CA GLU A 225 16.07 -1.53 32.65
C GLU A 225 17.51 -1.94 33.02
N ASP A 226 17.66 -2.93 33.89
CA ASP A 226 18.97 -3.45 34.32
C ASP A 226 19.58 -4.44 33.30
N CYS A 227 18.80 -4.87 32.30
CA CYS A 227 19.25 -5.73 31.19
C CYS A 227 19.60 -4.89 29.98
N VAL A 228 20.85 -4.99 29.52
CA VAL A 228 21.34 -4.26 28.34
C VAL A 228 21.80 -5.23 27.27
N LEU A 229 21.76 -4.82 26.00
CA LEU A 229 22.35 -5.57 24.90
C LEU A 229 23.89 -5.61 25.06
N GLU A 230 24.52 -6.65 24.53
CA GLU A 230 25.99 -6.74 24.56
C GLU A 230 26.67 -5.65 23.74
N GLU A 231 26.04 -5.22 22.63
CA GLU A 231 26.54 -4.18 21.76
C GLU A 231 25.99 -2.81 22.13
N THR A 232 26.83 -1.78 21.96
CA THR A 232 26.46 -0.38 22.04
C THR A 232 26.32 0.22 20.64
N VAL A 233 25.46 1.24 20.48
CA VAL A 233 25.39 1.99 19.21
C VAL A 233 26.28 3.21 19.25
N GLN A 234 27.12 3.39 18.22
CA GLN A 234 27.99 4.56 18.10
C GLN A 234 27.32 5.70 17.35
N CYS A 235 27.29 6.88 17.96
CA CYS A 235 26.76 8.07 17.31
C CYS A 235 27.46 9.32 17.84
N GLY A 236 27.98 10.18 16.96
CA GLY A 236 28.63 11.44 17.35
C GLY A 236 29.95 11.30 18.11
N GLY A 237 30.54 10.10 18.15
CA GLY A 237 31.75 9.80 18.89
C GLY A 237 31.52 9.30 20.32
N GLU A 238 30.27 9.12 20.69
CA GLU A 238 29.81 8.55 21.95
C GLU A 238 29.20 7.15 21.71
N ASP A 239 29.26 6.29 22.73
CA ASP A 239 28.71 4.94 22.72
C ASP A 239 27.44 4.95 23.60
N PHE A 240 26.31 4.52 23.06
CA PHE A 240 25.01 4.46 23.75
C PHE A 240 24.65 3.01 24.06
N GLU A 241 24.40 2.73 25.34
CA GLU A 241 23.86 1.44 25.79
C GLU A 241 22.38 1.35 25.49
N ILE A 242 21.90 0.15 25.18
CA ILE A 242 20.51 -0.15 24.86
C ILE A 242 19.96 -1.09 25.91
N SER A 243 19.04 -0.63 26.76
CA SER A 243 18.33 -1.53 27.67
C SER A 243 17.15 -2.19 26.98
N TYR A 244 16.77 -3.38 27.44
CA TYR A 244 15.55 -4.04 26.95
C TYR A 244 14.28 -3.23 27.27
N ALA A 245 14.30 -2.44 28.35
CA ALA A 245 13.22 -1.48 28.65
C ALA A 245 13.12 -0.38 27.60
N ASP A 246 14.23 0.13 27.05
CA ASP A 246 14.21 1.14 26.00
C ASP A 246 13.56 0.58 24.72
N LEU A 247 13.81 -0.71 24.39
CA LEU A 247 13.16 -1.38 23.25
C LEU A 247 11.64 -1.42 23.43
N VAL A 248 11.16 -1.85 24.60
CA VAL A 248 9.72 -1.97 24.89
C VAL A 248 9.04 -0.61 24.97
N ARG A 249 9.66 0.38 25.64
CA ARG A 249 9.10 1.74 25.76
C ARG A 249 8.93 2.38 24.40
N THR A 250 9.95 2.36 23.58
CA THR A 250 9.87 2.92 22.23
C THR A 250 8.80 2.21 21.40
N TYR A 251 8.73 0.89 21.46
CA TYR A 251 7.71 0.12 20.75
C TYR A 251 6.30 0.50 21.19
N ASN A 252 6.05 0.53 22.48
CA ASN A 252 4.73 0.86 23.02
C ASN A 252 4.31 2.31 22.75
N ASN A 253 5.25 3.24 22.65
CA ASN A 253 4.96 4.65 22.39
C ASN A 253 4.74 4.96 20.90
N VAL A 254 5.46 4.30 20.02
CA VAL A 254 5.52 4.67 18.59
C VAL A 254 4.78 3.66 17.72
N ILE A 255 4.97 2.38 17.94
CA ILE A 255 4.53 1.32 17.03
C ILE A 255 3.16 0.77 17.42
N ARG A 256 3.02 0.30 18.66
CA ARG A 256 1.81 -0.36 19.15
C ARG A 256 0.52 0.44 18.91
N PRO A 257 0.43 1.75 19.22
CA PRO A 257 -0.84 2.46 19.10
C PRO A 257 -1.36 2.54 17.67
N VAL A 258 -0.46 2.75 16.71
CA VAL A 258 -0.83 2.87 15.29
C VAL A 258 -1.19 1.51 14.70
N PHE A 259 -0.43 0.47 15.06
CA PHE A 259 -0.76 -0.90 14.68
C PHE A 259 -2.16 -1.28 15.17
N ASP A 260 -2.46 -1.04 16.45
CA ASP A 260 -3.77 -1.37 17.03
C ASP A 260 -4.90 -0.60 16.35
N GLU A 261 -4.74 0.71 16.12
CA GLU A 261 -5.73 1.53 15.42
C GLU A 261 -6.02 0.98 14.02
N LYS A 262 -4.99 0.76 13.21
CA LYS A 262 -5.15 0.31 11.84
C LYS A 262 -5.68 -1.12 11.74
N MET A 263 -5.29 -1.98 12.66
CA MET A 263 -5.79 -3.34 12.74
C MET A 263 -7.26 -3.38 13.17
N ASP A 264 -7.67 -2.58 14.15
CA ASP A 264 -9.06 -2.50 14.59
C ASP A 264 -9.98 -1.98 13.48
N GLU A 265 -9.53 -0.99 12.71
CA GLU A 265 -10.22 -0.52 11.51
C GLU A 265 -10.38 -1.65 10.49
N MET A 266 -9.31 -2.39 10.19
CA MET A 266 -9.32 -3.51 9.25
C MET A 266 -10.29 -4.62 9.69
N ILE A 267 -10.27 -5.00 10.97
CA ILE A 267 -11.16 -6.01 11.53
C ILE A 267 -12.64 -5.57 11.39
N GLN A 268 -12.93 -4.31 11.65
CA GLN A 268 -14.28 -3.75 11.51
C GLN A 268 -14.76 -3.77 10.06
N TRP A 269 -13.91 -3.37 9.12
CA TRP A 269 -14.25 -3.36 7.67
C TRP A 269 -14.41 -4.77 7.12
N ALA A 270 -13.51 -5.68 7.46
CA ALA A 270 -13.61 -7.09 7.07
C ALA A 270 -14.96 -7.70 7.48
N LYS A 271 -15.41 -7.40 8.70
CA LYS A 271 -16.67 -7.91 9.22
C LYS A 271 -17.88 -7.24 8.60
N LYS A 272 -17.85 -5.90 8.49
CA LYS A 272 -19.00 -5.10 8.03
C LYS A 272 -19.23 -5.26 6.54
N ASP A 273 -18.16 -5.18 5.74
CA ASP A 273 -18.26 -5.01 4.30
C ASP A 273 -18.10 -6.36 3.55
N HIS A 274 -17.42 -7.35 4.17
CA HIS A 274 -17.17 -8.66 3.57
C HIS A 274 -17.74 -9.82 4.38
N GLY A 275 -18.29 -9.58 5.58
CA GLY A 275 -18.83 -10.64 6.44
C GLY A 275 -17.75 -11.56 7.03
N ILE A 276 -16.47 -11.16 6.94
CA ILE A 276 -15.32 -11.94 7.42
C ILE A 276 -15.04 -11.56 8.86
N ASP A 277 -15.27 -12.50 9.78
CA ASP A 277 -14.97 -12.30 11.21
C ASP A 277 -13.53 -12.76 11.51
N VAL A 278 -12.63 -11.81 11.57
CA VAL A 278 -11.20 -12.06 11.80
C VAL A 278 -10.93 -12.74 13.16
N SER A 279 -11.84 -12.60 14.13
CA SER A 279 -11.73 -13.30 15.43
C SER A 279 -11.93 -14.83 15.32
N LYS A 280 -12.44 -15.31 14.20
CA LYS A 280 -12.72 -16.72 13.92
C LYS A 280 -11.67 -17.41 13.05
N ILE A 281 -10.43 -16.97 13.13
CA ILE A 281 -9.31 -17.55 12.36
C ILE A 281 -9.21 -19.08 12.52
N LYS A 282 -9.66 -19.59 13.68
CA LYS A 282 -9.63 -21.04 14.00
C LYS A 282 -10.57 -21.88 13.15
N ASP A 283 -11.57 -21.28 12.53
CA ASP A 283 -12.71 -22.00 11.94
C ASP A 283 -12.62 -22.23 10.43
N GLY A 284 -11.47 -22.02 9.77
CA GLY A 284 -11.42 -22.48 8.40
C GLY A 284 -10.67 -21.62 7.37
N ASN A 285 -11.38 -20.91 6.51
CA ASN A 285 -10.83 -20.33 5.27
C ASN A 285 -10.20 -18.96 5.42
N LEU A 286 -9.94 -18.50 6.65
CA LEU A 286 -9.20 -17.29 6.91
C LEU A 286 -7.83 -17.62 7.49
N LYS A 287 -6.79 -17.05 6.90
CA LYS A 287 -5.41 -17.14 7.36
C LYS A 287 -4.83 -15.74 7.60
N ILE A 288 -3.82 -15.67 8.45
CA ILE A 288 -3.03 -14.45 8.65
C ILE A 288 -1.61 -14.73 8.20
N ALA A 289 -1.03 -13.80 7.46
CA ALA A 289 0.36 -13.86 7.05
C ALA A 289 1.08 -12.57 7.48
N LEU A 290 2.09 -12.72 8.32
CA LEU A 290 2.99 -11.64 8.71
C LEU A 290 4.22 -11.69 7.81
N VAL A 291 4.44 -10.62 7.07
CA VAL A 291 5.56 -10.44 6.14
C VAL A 291 6.29 -9.12 6.42
N GLY A 292 7.32 -8.82 5.65
CA GLY A 292 8.16 -7.64 5.86
C GLY A 292 9.26 -7.84 6.89
N GLY A 293 10.35 -7.08 6.74
CA GLY A 293 11.54 -7.25 7.57
C GLY A 293 11.33 -6.90 9.04
N PHE A 294 10.54 -5.87 9.34
CA PHE A 294 10.20 -5.48 10.72
C PHE A 294 9.19 -6.43 11.37
N GLY A 295 8.39 -7.15 10.58
CA GLY A 295 7.52 -8.21 11.06
C GLY A 295 8.27 -9.37 11.76
N ASN A 296 9.59 -9.49 11.57
CA ASN A 296 10.42 -10.45 12.29
C ASN A 296 10.69 -10.04 13.74
N PHE A 297 10.55 -8.77 14.08
CA PHE A 297 10.87 -8.27 15.41
C PHE A 297 9.95 -8.88 16.48
N TYR A 298 10.53 -9.36 17.58
CA TYR A 298 9.81 -10.10 18.63
C TYR A 298 8.57 -9.36 19.13
N LEU A 299 8.70 -8.06 19.44
CA LEU A 299 7.58 -7.26 19.97
C LEU A 299 6.40 -7.14 18.98
N VAL A 300 6.67 -7.15 17.67
CA VAL A 300 5.61 -7.20 16.65
C VAL A 300 4.88 -8.54 16.70
N ARG A 301 5.61 -9.64 16.82
CA ARG A 301 5.01 -10.98 16.92
C ARG A 301 4.19 -11.13 18.20
N GLU A 302 4.70 -10.68 19.33
CA GLU A 302 3.98 -10.70 20.59
C GLU A 302 2.68 -9.90 20.52
N GLN A 303 2.70 -8.70 19.94
CA GLN A 303 1.47 -7.93 19.74
C GLN A 303 0.45 -8.67 18.84
N MET A 304 0.93 -9.40 17.84
CA MET A 304 0.09 -10.28 17.01
C MET A 304 -0.52 -11.42 17.83
N HIS A 305 0.27 -12.06 18.68
CA HIS A 305 -0.21 -13.13 19.56
C HIS A 305 -1.27 -12.61 20.53
N GLU A 306 -1.04 -11.47 21.14
CA GLU A 306 -2.02 -10.79 22.00
C GLU A 306 -3.33 -10.49 21.26
N LYS A 307 -3.21 -9.90 20.05
CA LYS A 307 -4.36 -9.45 19.25
C LYS A 307 -5.25 -10.62 18.80
N PHE A 308 -4.65 -11.71 18.36
CA PHE A 308 -5.37 -12.84 17.78
C PHE A 308 -5.49 -14.06 18.71
N GLY A 309 -4.92 -14.00 19.89
CA GLY A 309 -5.10 -15.00 20.95
C GLY A 309 -4.47 -16.35 20.61
N PHE A 310 -3.30 -16.38 19.95
CA PHE A 310 -2.56 -17.59 19.71
C PHE A 310 -1.08 -17.47 20.08
N SER A 311 -0.43 -18.62 20.28
CA SER A 311 0.97 -18.76 20.63
C SER A 311 1.79 -19.25 19.47
N ASP A 312 3.12 -19.14 19.55
CA ASP A 312 4.06 -19.60 18.51
C ASP A 312 3.86 -21.07 18.07
N SER A 313 3.48 -21.94 18.99
CA SER A 313 3.20 -23.35 18.69
C SER A 313 1.97 -23.54 17.78
N ASP A 314 1.05 -22.59 17.79
CA ASP A 314 -0.20 -22.62 17.03
C ASP A 314 -0.07 -22.05 15.63
N ASP A 315 0.96 -21.31 15.36
CA ASP A 315 1.10 -20.43 14.22
C ASP A 315 1.17 -21.19 12.88
N ARG A 316 1.86 -22.31 12.84
CA ARG A 316 1.95 -23.15 11.61
C ARG A 316 0.61 -23.78 11.23
N GLU A 317 -0.18 -24.18 12.21
CA GLU A 317 -1.49 -24.78 11.98
C GLU A 317 -2.56 -23.73 11.67
N LYS A 318 -2.43 -22.53 12.24
CA LYS A 318 -3.40 -21.45 12.12
C LYS A 318 -3.10 -20.47 10.96
N GLY A 319 -1.97 -20.56 10.34
CA GLY A 319 -1.67 -19.89 9.08
C GLY A 319 -0.86 -18.60 9.18
N ILE A 320 -0.08 -18.40 10.24
CA ILE A 320 0.94 -17.36 10.25
C ILE A 320 2.21 -17.89 9.57
N ILE A 321 2.79 -17.09 8.71
CA ILE A 321 4.07 -17.37 8.08
C ILE A 321 5.17 -17.01 9.08
N HIS A 322 5.88 -18.02 9.59
CA HIS A 322 6.92 -17.84 10.61
C HIS A 322 8.34 -17.96 10.14
N ASN A 323 8.58 -18.41 8.91
CA ASN A 323 9.94 -18.57 8.44
C ASN A 323 10.53 -17.20 8.10
N GLU A 324 11.57 -16.77 8.80
CA GLU A 324 12.30 -15.53 8.53
C GLU A 324 12.62 -15.31 7.05
N GLN A 325 13.15 -16.35 6.38
CA GLN A 325 13.47 -16.28 4.96
C GLN A 325 12.23 -16.10 4.08
N ASP A 326 11.11 -16.65 4.49
CA ASP A 326 9.86 -16.53 3.76
C ASP A 326 9.26 -15.13 3.88
N ARG A 327 9.40 -14.48 5.04
CA ARG A 327 8.93 -13.09 5.24
C ARG A 327 9.68 -12.09 4.36
N GLU A 328 11.00 -12.19 4.32
CA GLU A 328 11.87 -11.30 3.53
C GLU A 328 11.68 -11.49 2.01
N ARG A 329 11.26 -12.67 1.57
CA ARG A 329 11.20 -13.05 0.16
C ARG A 329 9.79 -13.23 -0.40
N ALA A 330 8.78 -13.14 0.44
CA ALA A 330 7.39 -13.38 0.06
C ALA A 330 6.97 -12.55 -1.16
N ILE A 331 7.33 -11.26 -1.17
CA ILE A 331 6.99 -10.33 -2.26
C ILE A 331 7.67 -10.76 -3.57
N SER A 332 8.99 -11.02 -3.55
CA SER A 332 9.73 -11.38 -4.77
C SER A 332 9.32 -12.74 -5.34
N TYR A 333 9.09 -13.74 -4.48
CA TYR A 333 8.56 -15.03 -4.92
C TYR A 333 7.13 -14.93 -5.44
N GLY A 334 6.29 -14.13 -4.78
CA GLY A 334 4.94 -13.85 -5.27
C GLY A 334 4.94 -13.17 -6.64
N ALA A 335 5.87 -12.23 -6.84
CA ALA A 335 6.06 -11.58 -8.14
C ALA A 335 6.42 -12.61 -9.25
N ALA A 336 7.31 -13.55 -8.94
CA ALA A 336 7.68 -14.63 -9.87
C ALA A 336 6.49 -15.57 -10.17
N LEU A 337 5.65 -15.88 -9.17
CA LEU A 337 4.44 -16.70 -9.35
C LEU A 337 3.39 -16.00 -10.22
N ILE A 338 3.23 -14.69 -10.08
CA ILE A 338 2.36 -13.89 -10.95
C ILE A 338 2.95 -13.77 -12.36
N ALA A 339 4.27 -13.54 -12.47
CA ALA A 339 4.95 -13.45 -13.78
C ALA A 339 4.84 -14.76 -14.57
N SER A 340 4.90 -15.90 -13.88
CA SER A 340 4.79 -17.23 -14.50
C SER A 340 3.35 -17.65 -14.81
N GLY A 341 2.33 -16.86 -14.44
CA GLY A 341 0.92 -17.17 -14.67
C GLY A 341 0.35 -18.27 -13.77
N VAL A 342 1.04 -18.65 -12.69
CA VAL A 342 0.52 -19.60 -11.69
C VAL A 342 -0.66 -18.98 -10.93
N PHE A 343 -0.57 -17.69 -10.64
CA PHE A 343 -1.65 -16.89 -10.12
C PHE A 343 -1.94 -15.71 -11.03
N GLU A 344 -3.21 -15.31 -11.08
CA GLU A 344 -3.69 -14.10 -11.74
C GLU A 344 -4.19 -13.12 -10.68
N THR A 345 -4.10 -11.83 -10.97
CA THR A 345 -4.65 -10.79 -10.10
C THR A 345 -5.95 -10.28 -10.67
N CYS A 346 -7.03 -10.27 -9.88
CA CYS A 346 -8.23 -9.54 -10.24
C CYS A 346 -7.90 -8.05 -10.30
N LYS A 347 -8.34 -7.41 -11.37
CA LYS A 347 -8.28 -5.95 -11.43
C LYS A 347 -9.45 -5.38 -10.65
N THR A 348 -9.16 -4.45 -9.77
CA THR A 348 -10.15 -3.73 -8.99
C THR A 348 -10.01 -2.24 -9.21
N ALA A 349 -11.11 -1.50 -9.03
CA ALA A 349 -11.07 -0.05 -9.10
C ALA A 349 -10.19 0.49 -7.95
N PRO A 350 -9.14 1.25 -8.27
CA PRO A 350 -8.21 1.75 -7.25
C PRO A 350 -8.85 2.79 -6.32
N TYR A 351 -10.03 3.29 -6.67
CA TYR A 351 -10.78 4.28 -5.90
C TYR A 351 -12.25 4.33 -6.38
N SER A 352 -13.13 4.83 -5.52
CA SER A 352 -14.49 5.17 -5.92
C SER A 352 -14.46 6.41 -6.81
N ILE A 353 -15.22 6.40 -7.91
CA ILE A 353 -15.38 7.55 -8.79
C ILE A 353 -16.86 7.88 -8.88
N GLY A 354 -17.20 9.09 -8.43
CA GLY A 354 -18.55 9.59 -8.50
C GLY A 354 -18.59 11.04 -8.93
N ILE A 355 -19.72 11.48 -9.43
CA ILE A 355 -20.00 12.89 -9.72
C ILE A 355 -20.98 13.45 -8.71
N ARG A 356 -20.84 14.72 -8.38
CA ARG A 356 -21.81 15.42 -7.55
C ARG A 356 -23.01 15.86 -8.37
N SER A 357 -24.16 15.49 -7.91
CA SER A 357 -25.44 15.95 -8.46
C SER A 357 -26.33 16.55 -7.38
N ALA A 358 -27.19 17.47 -7.77
CA ALA A 358 -28.22 18.02 -6.90
C ALA A 358 -29.50 17.18 -7.05
N ILE A 359 -29.82 16.38 -6.04
CA ILE A 359 -31.04 15.56 -6.01
C ILE A 359 -31.94 16.13 -4.91
N ASN A 360 -33.14 16.53 -5.27
CA ASN A 360 -34.13 17.11 -4.33
C ASN A 360 -33.56 18.30 -3.50
N GLY A 361 -32.69 19.11 -4.10
CA GLY A 361 -32.06 20.26 -3.44
C GLY A 361 -30.90 19.89 -2.51
N GLN A 362 -30.52 18.63 -2.43
CA GLN A 362 -29.33 18.16 -1.68
C GLN A 362 -28.26 17.73 -2.64
N LEU A 363 -27.02 18.14 -2.37
CA LEU A 363 -25.85 17.64 -3.09
C LEU A 363 -25.55 16.21 -2.64
N LYS A 364 -25.61 15.28 -3.57
CA LYS A 364 -25.23 13.87 -3.38
C LYS A 364 -24.18 13.47 -4.38
N THR A 365 -23.33 12.52 -4.00
CA THR A 365 -22.42 11.87 -4.93
C THR A 365 -23.10 10.64 -5.51
N GLU A 366 -23.14 10.58 -6.83
CA GLU A 366 -23.57 9.42 -7.60
C GLU A 366 -22.34 8.70 -8.12
N TYR A 367 -22.13 7.46 -7.66
CA TYR A 367 -20.94 6.69 -8.00
C TYR A 367 -21.13 5.93 -9.31
N MET A 368 -20.12 5.96 -10.16
CA MET A 368 -19.99 5.14 -11.37
C MET A 368 -19.33 3.80 -11.05
N ILE A 369 -18.42 3.82 -10.09
CA ILE A 369 -17.72 2.65 -9.59
C ILE A 369 -17.28 2.87 -8.14
N HIS A 370 -17.24 1.81 -7.37
CA HIS A 370 -16.77 1.83 -5.99
C HIS A 370 -15.34 1.32 -5.85
N TYR A 371 -14.66 1.77 -4.82
CA TYR A 371 -13.34 1.29 -4.42
C TYR A 371 -13.32 -0.23 -4.28
N LEU A 372 -12.30 -0.88 -4.84
CA LEU A 372 -12.11 -2.33 -4.89
C LEU A 372 -13.23 -3.13 -5.61
N GLU A 373 -14.15 -2.45 -6.28
CA GLU A 373 -15.07 -3.10 -7.20
C GLU A 373 -14.30 -3.73 -8.36
N GLU A 374 -14.65 -4.97 -8.71
CA GLU A 374 -13.98 -5.72 -9.78
C GLU A 374 -14.24 -5.07 -11.14
N ILE A 375 -13.17 -4.86 -11.92
CA ILE A 375 -13.24 -4.18 -13.21
C ILE A 375 -12.71 -5.04 -14.34
N GLU A 376 -13.35 -4.91 -15.50
CA GLU A 376 -12.83 -5.38 -16.79
C GLU A 376 -12.23 -4.20 -17.56
N MET A 377 -11.08 -4.43 -18.20
CA MET A 377 -10.38 -3.38 -18.96
C MET A 377 -11.22 -2.88 -20.13
N ASN A 378 -11.26 -1.57 -20.26
CA ASN A 378 -12.02 -0.85 -21.29
C ASN A 378 -13.54 -1.04 -21.24
N GLN A 379 -14.07 -1.74 -20.24
CA GLN A 379 -15.52 -1.82 -20.02
C GLN A 379 -15.99 -0.56 -19.30
N PRO A 380 -17.03 0.13 -19.80
CA PRO A 380 -17.59 1.28 -19.13
C PRO A 380 -18.53 0.89 -18.00
N TYR A 381 -18.37 1.56 -16.86
CA TYR A 381 -19.23 1.48 -15.66
C TYR A 381 -19.99 2.77 -15.52
N TYR A 382 -21.32 2.70 -15.61
CA TYR A 382 -22.20 3.87 -15.57
C TYR A 382 -22.82 4.06 -14.20
N ILE A 383 -23.25 5.30 -13.91
CA ILE A 383 -24.14 5.55 -12.79
C ILE A 383 -25.45 4.80 -13.04
N THR A 384 -25.86 3.98 -12.09
CA THR A 384 -27.11 3.21 -12.16
C THR A 384 -28.15 3.72 -11.16
N ASP A 385 -29.40 3.44 -11.45
CA ASP A 385 -30.52 3.59 -10.53
C ASP A 385 -30.66 2.37 -9.59
N ASP A 386 -31.67 2.40 -8.73
CA ASP A 386 -31.95 1.33 -7.76
C ASP A 386 -32.31 -0.03 -8.42
N ASN A 387 -32.63 -0.05 -9.71
CA ASN A 387 -32.91 -1.25 -10.49
C ASN A 387 -31.67 -1.79 -11.23
N GLY A 388 -30.57 -1.04 -11.20
CA GLY A 388 -29.35 -1.36 -11.96
C GLY A 388 -29.34 -0.84 -13.40
N ASP A 389 -30.33 -0.07 -13.81
CA ASP A 389 -30.40 0.55 -15.14
C ASP A 389 -29.59 1.86 -15.16
N ASN A 390 -29.07 2.23 -16.32
CA ASN A 390 -28.31 3.48 -16.48
C ASN A 390 -29.17 4.69 -16.08
N LYS A 391 -28.67 5.46 -15.12
CA LYS A 391 -29.37 6.60 -14.56
C LYS A 391 -29.28 7.82 -15.46
N VAL A 392 -30.43 8.36 -15.81
CA VAL A 392 -30.52 9.61 -16.58
C VAL A 392 -30.30 10.82 -15.67
N LEU A 393 -29.28 11.60 -15.95
CA LEU A 393 -28.98 12.84 -15.25
C LEU A 393 -29.33 14.05 -16.13
N CYS A 394 -29.94 15.05 -15.50
CA CYS A 394 -30.19 16.35 -16.15
C CYS A 394 -29.02 17.28 -15.85
N LEU A 395 -28.37 17.78 -16.90
CA LEU A 395 -27.26 18.69 -16.78
C LEU A 395 -27.68 20.13 -16.63
N ALA A 396 -27.15 20.82 -15.62
CA ALA A 396 -27.28 22.27 -15.51
C ALA A 396 -26.39 22.95 -16.58
N SER A 397 -26.69 24.22 -16.90
CA SER A 397 -25.91 24.97 -17.91
C SER A 397 -24.43 25.14 -17.57
N ASN A 398 -24.07 25.05 -16.30
CA ASN A 398 -22.72 25.18 -15.78
C ASN A 398 -22.11 23.83 -15.29
N TRP A 399 -22.70 22.70 -15.70
CA TRP A 399 -22.34 21.39 -15.20
C TRP A 399 -20.84 21.08 -15.27
N ALA A 400 -20.17 21.48 -16.35
CA ALA A 400 -18.74 21.25 -16.52
C ALA A 400 -17.89 22.04 -15.49
N GLU A 401 -18.39 23.16 -15.01
CA GLU A 401 -17.73 23.98 -13.99
C GLU A 401 -17.87 23.38 -12.58
N GLU A 402 -18.97 22.68 -12.37
CA GLU A 402 -19.30 22.02 -11.11
C GLU A 402 -18.92 20.55 -11.08
N PHE A 403 -18.24 20.06 -12.11
CA PHE A 403 -17.81 18.67 -12.19
C PHE A 403 -16.82 18.37 -11.08
N VAL A 404 -17.23 17.59 -10.11
CA VAL A 404 -16.44 17.17 -8.94
C VAL A 404 -16.42 15.66 -8.90
N ILE A 405 -15.22 15.11 -8.85
CA ILE A 405 -15.01 13.70 -8.58
C ILE A 405 -14.78 13.53 -7.08
N ASP A 406 -15.53 12.66 -6.47
CA ASP A 406 -15.25 12.13 -5.15
C ASP A 406 -14.32 10.91 -5.31
N TYR A 407 -13.22 10.95 -4.58
CA TYR A 407 -12.16 9.97 -4.61
C TYR A 407 -11.99 9.37 -3.22
N GLY A 408 -11.90 8.07 -3.11
CA GLY A 408 -11.69 7.38 -1.84
C GLY A 408 -12.62 6.19 -1.66
N ARG A 409 -12.79 5.77 -0.42
CA ARG A 409 -13.59 4.57 -0.08
C ARG A 409 -15.11 4.75 -0.19
N GLY A 410 -15.59 5.97 -0.45
CA GLY A 410 -17.02 6.23 -0.59
C GLY A 410 -17.80 6.34 0.72
N ASN A 411 -17.14 6.28 1.89
CA ASN A 411 -17.75 6.29 3.23
C ASN A 411 -17.87 7.69 3.87
N GLY A 412 -17.80 8.76 3.08
CA GLY A 412 -17.91 10.15 3.54
C GLY A 412 -16.60 10.87 3.79
N GLU A 413 -15.48 10.19 3.78
CA GLU A 413 -14.11 10.75 3.88
C GLU A 413 -13.48 11.02 2.51
N ALA A 414 -14.27 10.99 1.46
CA ALA A 414 -13.78 11.15 0.10
C ALA A 414 -13.04 12.48 -0.08
N ILE A 415 -11.83 12.39 -0.59
CA ILE A 415 -11.09 13.55 -1.10
C ILE A 415 -11.80 14.02 -2.37
N ARG A 416 -12.07 15.31 -2.46
CA ARG A 416 -12.79 15.89 -3.59
C ARG A 416 -11.82 16.58 -4.52
N PHE A 417 -12.03 16.32 -5.79
CA PHE A 417 -11.25 16.91 -6.86
C PHE A 417 -12.18 17.62 -7.84
N LYS A 418 -11.81 18.81 -8.24
CA LYS A 418 -12.47 19.56 -9.32
C LYS A 418 -11.63 19.48 -10.58
N ALA A 419 -12.30 19.51 -11.72
CA ALA A 419 -11.64 19.57 -13.01
C ALA A 419 -10.84 20.86 -13.18
N LYS A 420 -9.60 20.78 -13.65
CA LYS A 420 -8.80 21.96 -14.05
C LYS A 420 -9.42 22.64 -15.27
N LYS A 421 -9.13 23.93 -15.44
CA LYS A 421 -9.74 24.77 -16.50
C LYS A 421 -9.69 24.14 -17.88
N LYS A 422 -8.55 23.63 -18.32
CA LYS A 422 -8.40 23.00 -19.63
C LYS A 422 -9.30 21.77 -19.82
N PHE A 423 -9.49 20.99 -18.76
CA PHE A 423 -10.36 19.83 -18.81
C PHE A 423 -11.84 20.21 -18.76
N LYS A 424 -12.21 21.27 -17.99
CA LYS A 424 -13.58 21.83 -18.01
C LYS A 424 -13.99 22.27 -19.41
N GLU A 425 -13.09 22.94 -20.14
CA GLU A 425 -13.32 23.34 -21.52
C GLU A 425 -13.54 22.13 -22.43
N LYS A 426 -12.78 21.05 -22.24
CA LYS A 426 -13.00 19.80 -22.97
C LYS A 426 -14.34 19.16 -22.62
N LEU A 427 -14.65 19.02 -21.32
CA LEU A 427 -15.94 18.48 -20.87
C LEU A 427 -17.13 19.27 -21.45
N ALA A 428 -17.05 20.60 -21.45
CA ALA A 428 -18.08 21.45 -22.01
C ALA A 428 -18.28 21.24 -23.53
N ASN A 429 -17.22 20.87 -24.24
CA ASN A 429 -17.27 20.60 -25.69
C ASN A 429 -17.75 19.17 -26.00
N LEU A 430 -17.62 18.22 -25.06
CA LEU A 430 -18.11 16.85 -25.25
C LEU A 430 -19.63 16.78 -25.30
N VAL A 431 -20.29 17.67 -24.56
CA VAL A 431 -21.75 17.78 -24.55
C VAL A 431 -22.14 18.84 -25.56
N LYS A 432 -22.78 18.46 -26.63
CA LYS A 432 -23.29 19.39 -27.63
C LYS A 432 -24.23 20.39 -26.99
N ASN A 433 -24.26 21.63 -27.51
CA ASN A 433 -24.95 22.80 -26.93
C ASN A 433 -26.43 22.58 -26.53
N ASP A 434 -27.08 21.54 -27.02
CA ASP A 434 -28.48 21.23 -26.75
C ASP A 434 -28.69 19.99 -25.86
N LEU A 435 -27.62 19.29 -25.46
CA LEU A 435 -27.76 18.10 -24.63
C LEU A 435 -28.06 18.47 -23.19
N LYS A 436 -29.25 18.10 -22.73
CA LYS A 436 -29.72 18.36 -21.35
C LYS A 436 -29.74 17.11 -20.49
N THR A 437 -29.66 15.93 -21.10
CA THR A 437 -29.80 14.64 -20.42
C THR A 437 -28.78 13.62 -20.91
N CYS A 438 -28.11 12.95 -19.99
CA CYS A 438 -27.13 11.91 -20.29
C CYS A 438 -26.93 10.98 -19.09
N CYS A 439 -26.20 9.91 -19.29
CA CYS A 439 -25.57 9.11 -18.25
C CYS A 439 -24.07 9.28 -18.29
N PHE A 440 -23.42 9.27 -17.13
CA PHE A 440 -21.98 9.29 -17.00
C PHE A 440 -21.45 7.91 -16.65
N GLY A 441 -20.31 7.55 -17.24
CA GLY A 441 -19.60 6.33 -16.94
C GLY A 441 -18.09 6.55 -16.94
N VAL A 442 -17.37 5.55 -16.42
CA VAL A 442 -15.92 5.49 -16.45
C VAL A 442 -15.46 4.13 -16.94
N SER A 443 -14.30 4.07 -17.57
CA SER A 443 -13.60 2.82 -17.82
C SER A 443 -12.11 3.02 -17.57
N PHE A 444 -11.41 1.90 -17.37
CA PHE A 444 -9.97 1.89 -17.16
C PHE A 444 -9.32 1.23 -18.37
N GLY A 445 -8.43 1.97 -19.03
CA GLY A 445 -7.61 1.48 -20.11
C GLY A 445 -6.34 0.79 -19.64
N GLU A 446 -5.48 0.42 -20.59
CA GLU A 446 -4.13 -0.03 -20.29
C GLU A 446 -3.37 1.06 -19.53
N SER A 447 -2.48 0.64 -18.62
CA SER A 447 -1.72 1.56 -17.77
C SER A 447 -2.57 2.46 -16.86
N ASP A 448 -3.76 1.99 -16.47
CA ASP A 448 -4.72 2.69 -15.60
C ASP A 448 -5.18 4.05 -16.15
N ILE A 449 -5.17 4.20 -17.45
CA ILE A 449 -5.72 5.38 -18.12
C ILE A 449 -7.22 5.41 -17.88
N LEU A 450 -7.68 6.46 -17.19
CA LEU A 450 -9.09 6.70 -16.93
C LEU A 450 -9.76 7.29 -18.17
N LYS A 451 -10.91 6.74 -18.56
CA LYS A 451 -11.76 7.28 -19.63
C LYS A 451 -13.10 7.67 -19.03
N ILE A 452 -13.57 8.86 -19.35
CA ILE A 452 -14.93 9.30 -19.01
C ILE A 452 -15.82 9.06 -20.22
N HIS A 453 -16.95 8.44 -19.97
CA HIS A 453 -17.99 8.15 -20.96
C HIS A 453 -19.21 9.02 -20.70
N ILE A 454 -19.74 9.61 -21.77
CA ILE A 454 -20.99 10.36 -21.74
C ILE A 454 -21.92 9.74 -22.76
N ARG A 455 -23.00 9.14 -22.29
CA ARG A 455 -24.04 8.54 -23.14
C ARG A 455 -25.27 9.45 -23.14
N GLU A 456 -25.58 9.97 -24.32
CA GLU A 456 -26.72 10.87 -24.50
C GLU A 456 -28.04 10.12 -24.30
N TYR A 457 -29.04 10.81 -23.71
CA TYR A 457 -30.39 10.26 -23.56
C TYR A 457 -31.39 11.15 -24.31
N ASP A 458 -32.13 10.55 -25.25
CA ASP A 458 -33.21 11.23 -25.97
C ASP A 458 -34.47 11.13 -25.15
N CYS A 459 -34.88 12.25 -24.55
CA CYS A 459 -36.11 12.33 -23.75
C CYS A 459 -37.41 12.17 -24.59
N VAL A 460 -37.31 12.33 -25.91
CA VAL A 460 -38.48 12.19 -26.81
C VAL A 460 -38.72 10.74 -27.15
N GLN A 461 -37.63 10.03 -27.45
CA GLN A 461 -37.68 8.61 -27.78
C GLN A 461 -37.61 7.71 -26.53
N GLY A 462 -37.10 8.23 -25.41
CA GLY A 462 -36.95 7.48 -24.18
C GLY A 462 -35.80 6.48 -24.21
N GLU A 463 -34.79 6.72 -25.01
CA GLU A 463 -33.69 5.79 -25.26
C GLU A 463 -32.31 6.46 -25.14
N PHE A 464 -31.32 5.67 -24.76
CA PHE A 464 -29.91 6.09 -24.79
C PHE A 464 -29.35 5.98 -26.20
N ALA A 465 -28.39 6.85 -26.54
CA ALA A 465 -27.61 6.74 -27.75
C ALA A 465 -26.87 5.39 -27.83
N GLU A 466 -26.70 4.88 -29.05
CA GLU A 466 -25.99 3.61 -29.31
C GLU A 466 -24.50 3.68 -28.98
N SER A 467 -23.92 4.87 -28.99
CA SER A 467 -22.50 5.09 -28.74
C SER A 467 -22.25 6.20 -27.72
N ASP A 468 -21.14 6.07 -27.01
CA ASP A 468 -20.67 7.06 -26.06
C ASP A 468 -19.81 8.13 -26.73
N THR A 469 -19.82 9.32 -26.17
CA THR A 469 -18.73 10.26 -26.33
C THR A 469 -17.70 9.98 -25.23
N VAL A 470 -16.45 9.71 -25.61
CA VAL A 470 -15.39 9.24 -24.72
C VAL A 470 -14.27 10.26 -24.66
N GLU A 471 -13.86 10.64 -23.47
CA GLU A 471 -12.65 11.42 -23.21
C GLU A 471 -11.64 10.62 -22.40
N GLU A 472 -10.45 10.46 -22.93
CA GLU A 472 -9.34 9.80 -22.25
C GLU A 472 -8.60 10.78 -21.35
N ILE A 473 -8.47 10.39 -20.09
CA ILE A 473 -7.74 11.13 -19.06
C ILE A 473 -6.40 10.42 -18.85
N GLY A 474 -5.32 10.98 -19.33
CA GLY A 474 -3.99 10.41 -19.17
C GLY A 474 -3.60 10.29 -17.71
N LYS A 475 -2.93 11.30 -17.15
CA LYS A 475 -2.64 11.32 -15.71
C LYS A 475 -3.74 12.09 -14.97
N PHE A 476 -4.21 11.53 -13.86
CA PHE A 476 -5.30 12.13 -13.08
C PHE A 476 -4.93 13.55 -12.58
N GLU A 477 -3.71 13.73 -12.11
CA GLU A 477 -3.18 15.01 -11.64
C GLU A 477 -3.07 16.08 -12.74
N ASP A 478 -3.01 15.70 -13.99
CA ASP A 478 -2.99 16.66 -15.12
C ASP A 478 -4.36 17.31 -15.34
N VAL A 479 -5.43 16.63 -14.97
CA VAL A 479 -6.81 17.02 -15.26
C VAL A 479 -7.61 17.46 -14.04
N PHE A 480 -7.22 17.02 -12.85
CA PHE A 480 -7.92 17.29 -11.59
C PHE A 480 -7.04 18.02 -10.59
N GLU A 481 -7.65 18.82 -9.72
CA GLU A 481 -7.01 19.49 -8.59
C GLU A 481 -7.82 19.24 -7.30
N LYS A 482 -7.12 18.98 -6.19
CA LYS A 482 -7.73 18.74 -4.88
C LYS A 482 -8.51 20.00 -4.44
N ILE A 483 -9.71 19.80 -3.95
CA ILE A 483 -10.46 20.88 -3.30
C ILE A 483 -9.95 20.97 -1.87
N THR A 484 -9.08 21.95 -1.60
CA THR A 484 -8.73 22.33 -0.22
C THR A 484 -9.91 23.06 0.40
N ARG A 485 -10.33 22.61 1.59
CA ARG A 485 -11.39 23.27 2.37
C ARG A 485 -10.95 24.62 2.89
#